data_6e2670d22c71936a7ab0233670c199b8
#
_entry.id   6e2670d22c71936a7ab0233670c199b8
#
_cell.length_a   1.000
_cell.length_b   1.000
_cell.length_c   1.000
_cell.angle_alpha   90.00
_cell.angle_beta   90.00
_cell.angle_gamma   90.00
#
_symmetry.space_group_name_H-M   'P 1'
#
loop_
_entity.id
_entity.type
_entity.pdbx_description
1 polymer ?
#
loop_
_entity_poly.entity_id
_entity_poly.type
_entity_poly.pdbx_seq_one_letter_code
_entity_poly.pdbx_strand_id
1 'polypeptide(L)'
;MRGPHWTTRLELALADPTALRVLDKTSIVRMAKSVQPGVSEPTVERWIQEAVSAGRLQRVVRGLYLNRLISPPAQLCEAAVWLRPGAVVSLQTVLGDAGVWNNFTDWVTAVVPLSRRNTTPSLGRLDTVAGTFVFRGIPETVLEAGREVERLARDATYRRASPEAALLHWLYLSNSPRSGMSAPPTDVDFAALRAQRLRHLSTAMHLSEPLQRWLIDADAVDLMQTRTRKGRGGARTKNVAGSPI
;
A
#
# COMPACT_ATOMS: atom_id res chain seq x y z
N MET A 1 -24.44 30.17 -27.37
CA MET A 1 -23.76 30.01 -26.09
C MET A 1 -22.36 29.43 -26.36
N ARG A 2 -21.28 30.08 -25.94
CA ARG A 2 -19.93 29.49 -25.97
C ARG A 2 -19.88 28.40 -24.92
N GLY A 3 -19.55 27.16 -25.28
CA GLY A 3 -19.36 26.07 -24.33
C GLY A 3 -18.26 26.37 -23.27
N PRO A 4 -18.17 25.58 -22.18
CA PRO A 4 -17.19 25.82 -21.14
C PRO A 4 -15.77 25.82 -21.70
N HIS A 5 -14.90 26.65 -21.14
CA HIS A 5 -13.50 26.76 -21.55
C HIS A 5 -12.80 25.38 -21.42
N TRP A 6 -11.81 25.11 -22.26
CA TRP A 6 -11.14 23.79 -22.27
C TRP A 6 -10.56 23.38 -20.92
N THR A 7 -10.09 24.34 -20.13
CA THR A 7 -9.58 24.10 -18.77
C THR A 7 -10.64 23.54 -17.84
N THR A 8 -11.86 24.10 -17.87
CA THR A 8 -13.01 23.61 -17.11
C THR A 8 -13.39 22.20 -17.53
N ARG A 9 -13.37 21.90 -18.84
CA ARG A 9 -13.64 20.54 -19.34
C ARG A 9 -12.55 19.55 -18.91
N LEU A 10 -11.28 19.97 -18.93
CA LEU A 10 -10.17 19.15 -18.45
C LEU A 10 -10.29 18.87 -16.94
N GLU A 11 -10.63 19.88 -16.14
CA GLU A 11 -10.83 19.72 -14.70
C GLU A 11 -12.00 18.79 -14.38
N LEU A 12 -13.11 18.88 -15.09
CA LEU A 12 -14.23 17.94 -14.97
C LEU A 12 -13.81 16.51 -15.34
N ALA A 13 -13.02 16.33 -16.39
CA ALA A 13 -12.50 15.03 -16.78
C ALA A 13 -11.50 14.44 -15.74
N LEU A 14 -10.73 15.31 -15.08
CA LEU A 14 -9.83 14.91 -13.99
C LEU A 14 -10.57 14.63 -12.67
N ALA A 15 -11.72 15.26 -12.46
CA ALA A 15 -12.56 15.03 -11.28
C ALA A 15 -13.44 13.77 -11.39
N ASP A 16 -13.50 13.16 -12.58
CA ASP A 16 -14.25 11.92 -12.78
C ASP A 16 -13.70 10.79 -11.86
N PRO A 17 -14.57 10.01 -11.19
CA PRO A 17 -14.13 8.91 -10.32
C PRO A 17 -13.26 7.85 -11.01
N THR A 18 -13.35 7.73 -12.34
CA THR A 18 -12.55 6.80 -13.15
C THR A 18 -11.24 7.42 -13.67
N ALA A 19 -11.00 8.71 -13.41
CA ALA A 19 -9.80 9.39 -13.86
C ALA A 19 -8.54 8.84 -13.18
N LEU A 20 -7.40 9.03 -13.84
CA LEU A 20 -6.10 8.64 -13.29
C LEU A 20 -5.82 9.44 -12.01
N ARG A 21 -5.44 8.73 -10.96
CA ARG A 21 -5.10 9.30 -9.65
C ARG A 21 -3.68 9.85 -9.61
N VAL A 22 -2.77 9.21 -10.36
CA VAL A 22 -1.40 9.68 -10.59
C VAL A 22 -1.24 9.97 -12.07
N LEU A 23 -0.71 11.12 -12.39
CA LEU A 23 -0.64 11.68 -13.74
C LEU A 23 0.80 12.01 -14.09
N ASP A 24 1.29 11.51 -15.20
CA ASP A 24 2.47 12.07 -15.83
C ASP A 24 2.10 13.25 -16.76
N LYS A 25 3.09 14.07 -17.08
CA LYS A 25 2.91 15.21 -17.98
C LYS A 25 2.28 14.78 -19.31
N THR A 26 2.70 13.65 -19.87
CA THR A 26 2.23 13.13 -21.16
C THR A 26 0.74 12.80 -21.14
N SER A 27 0.29 12.17 -20.05
CA SER A 27 -1.13 11.86 -19.84
C SER A 27 -1.98 13.13 -19.73
N ILE A 28 -1.51 14.15 -19.00
CA ILE A 28 -2.22 15.44 -18.92
C ILE A 28 -2.31 16.11 -20.29
N VAL A 29 -1.22 16.15 -21.06
CA VAL A 29 -1.21 16.73 -22.41
C VAL A 29 -2.17 15.95 -23.32
N ARG A 30 -2.19 14.63 -23.24
CA ARG A 30 -3.12 13.80 -24.04
C ARG A 30 -4.58 14.10 -23.68
N MET A 31 -4.90 14.20 -22.40
CA MET A 31 -6.25 14.56 -21.94
C MET A 31 -6.64 15.97 -22.39
N ALA A 32 -5.74 16.94 -22.26
CA ALA A 32 -6.00 18.29 -22.72
C ALA A 32 -6.28 18.34 -24.22
N LYS A 33 -5.52 17.61 -25.04
CA LYS A 33 -5.74 17.50 -26.50
C LYS A 33 -7.02 16.74 -26.85
N SER A 34 -7.48 15.78 -26.06
CA SER A 34 -8.77 15.14 -26.28
C SER A 34 -9.95 16.09 -26.03
N VAL A 35 -9.80 16.99 -25.08
CA VAL A 35 -10.80 18.02 -24.76
C VAL A 35 -10.75 19.19 -25.75
N GLN A 36 -9.55 19.57 -26.20
CA GLN A 36 -9.30 20.69 -27.10
C GLN A 36 -8.17 20.33 -28.06
N PRO A 37 -8.46 19.76 -29.26
CA PRO A 37 -7.43 19.25 -30.20
C PRO A 37 -6.37 20.27 -30.60
N GLY A 38 -6.70 21.55 -30.63
CA GLY A 38 -5.78 22.63 -31.03
C GLY A 38 -4.94 23.22 -29.88
N VAL A 39 -5.05 22.70 -28.65
CA VAL A 39 -4.27 23.25 -27.51
C VAL A 39 -2.79 22.92 -27.66
N SER A 40 -1.92 23.94 -27.51
CA SER A 40 -0.48 23.76 -27.58
C SER A 40 0.08 23.20 -26.28
N GLU A 41 1.17 22.44 -26.36
CA GLU A 41 1.84 21.87 -25.16
C GLU A 41 2.29 22.96 -24.18
N PRO A 42 2.92 24.10 -24.60
CA PRO A 42 3.24 25.20 -23.68
C PRO A 42 2.03 25.77 -22.95
N THR A 43 0.85 25.79 -23.58
CA THR A 43 -0.39 26.24 -22.93
C THR A 43 -0.82 25.26 -21.84
N VAL A 44 -0.71 23.95 -22.11
CA VAL A 44 -1.00 22.91 -21.10
C VAL A 44 0.01 22.99 -19.95
N GLU A 45 1.29 23.21 -20.23
CA GLU A 45 2.32 23.36 -19.18
C GLU A 45 2.01 24.54 -18.26
N ARG A 46 1.58 25.67 -18.82
CA ARG A 46 1.15 26.83 -18.01
C ARG A 46 -0.03 26.46 -17.12
N TRP A 47 -1.05 25.80 -17.68
CA TRP A 47 -2.17 25.32 -16.89
C TRP A 47 -1.75 24.35 -15.77
N ILE A 48 -0.79 23.42 -16.03
CA ILE A 48 -0.25 22.52 -15.00
C ILE A 48 0.36 23.33 -13.84
N GLN A 49 1.14 24.38 -14.13
CA GLN A 49 1.73 25.24 -13.11
C GLN A 49 0.65 25.94 -12.29
N GLU A 50 -0.38 26.50 -12.95
CA GLU A 50 -1.53 27.13 -12.29
C GLU A 50 -2.32 26.10 -11.45
N ALA A 51 -2.52 24.88 -11.94
CA ALA A 51 -3.21 23.81 -11.24
C ALA A 51 -2.42 23.35 -10.00
N VAL A 52 -1.09 23.32 -10.07
CA VAL A 52 -0.23 23.02 -8.91
C VAL A 52 -0.31 24.16 -7.88
N SER A 53 -0.21 25.41 -8.33
CA SER A 53 -0.30 26.57 -7.43
C SER A 53 -1.67 26.67 -6.74
N ALA A 54 -2.74 26.26 -7.43
CA ALA A 54 -4.10 26.22 -6.89
C ALA A 54 -4.43 24.94 -6.09
N GLY A 55 -3.48 24.02 -5.90
CA GLY A 55 -3.68 22.76 -5.17
C GLY A 55 -4.54 21.71 -5.87
N ARG A 56 -4.90 21.91 -7.16
CA ARG A 56 -5.67 20.97 -7.98
C ARG A 56 -4.82 19.75 -8.41
N LEU A 57 -3.54 19.98 -8.60
CA LEU A 57 -2.51 18.97 -8.77
C LEU A 57 -1.44 19.15 -7.70
N GLN A 58 -0.92 18.05 -7.15
CA GLN A 58 0.25 18.09 -6.28
C GLN A 58 1.44 17.47 -7.00
N ARG A 59 2.47 18.27 -7.24
CA ARG A 59 3.69 17.79 -7.87
C ARG A 59 4.44 16.85 -6.92
N VAL A 60 4.82 15.67 -7.41
CA VAL A 60 5.67 14.71 -6.68
C VAL A 60 7.13 14.93 -7.07
N VAL A 61 7.44 14.75 -8.33
CA VAL A 61 8.73 15.07 -8.97
C VAL A 61 8.46 15.80 -10.27
N ARG A 62 9.50 16.21 -10.98
CA ARG A 62 9.33 16.83 -12.30
C ARG A 62 8.57 15.90 -13.25
N GLY A 63 7.42 16.35 -13.74
CA GLY A 63 6.59 15.61 -14.70
C GLY A 63 5.66 14.55 -14.10
N LEU A 64 5.60 14.41 -12.76
CA LEU A 64 4.69 13.47 -12.06
C LEU A 64 3.87 14.22 -11.01
N TYR A 65 2.55 14.00 -11.03
CA TYR A 65 1.58 14.73 -10.22
C TYR A 65 0.53 13.79 -9.62
N LEU A 66 0.07 14.12 -8.42
CA LEU A 66 -1.13 13.53 -7.82
C LEU A 66 -2.35 14.35 -8.22
N ASN A 67 -3.41 13.68 -8.62
CA ASN A 67 -4.69 14.28 -8.95
C ASN A 67 -5.45 14.59 -7.64
N ARG A 68 -5.61 15.88 -7.35
CA ARG A 68 -6.34 16.35 -6.15
C ARG A 68 -7.79 16.70 -6.44
N LEU A 69 -8.21 16.65 -7.71
CA LEU A 69 -9.58 16.91 -8.14
C LEU A 69 -10.50 15.69 -7.96
N ILE A 70 -9.93 14.47 -7.98
CA ILE A 70 -10.69 13.24 -7.76
C ILE A 70 -11.09 13.07 -6.29
N SER A 71 -12.22 12.45 -6.03
CA SER A 71 -12.70 12.16 -4.67
C SER A 71 -12.69 10.64 -4.40
N PRO A 72 -12.06 10.17 -3.28
CA PRO A 72 -11.15 10.93 -2.42
C PRO A 72 -9.86 11.33 -3.15
N PRO A 73 -9.17 12.42 -2.75
CA PRO A 73 -7.95 12.87 -3.40
C PRO A 73 -6.85 11.80 -3.43
N ALA A 74 -6.05 11.79 -4.48
CA ALA A 74 -4.93 10.86 -4.61
C ALA A 74 -3.93 11.01 -3.45
N GLN A 75 -3.47 9.91 -2.89
CA GLN A 75 -2.54 9.86 -1.77
C GLN A 75 -1.09 9.76 -2.25
N LEU A 76 -0.14 10.22 -1.42
CA LEU A 76 1.29 10.20 -1.76
C LEU A 76 1.79 8.79 -2.09
N CYS A 77 1.35 7.78 -1.35
CA CYS A 77 1.75 6.38 -1.55
C CYS A 77 1.42 5.84 -2.95
N GLU A 78 0.41 6.41 -3.64
CA GLU A 78 0.04 5.99 -4.98
C GLU A 78 1.11 6.30 -6.04
N ALA A 79 1.99 7.27 -5.75
CA ALA A 79 3.12 7.59 -6.63
C ALA A 79 4.28 6.58 -6.54
N ALA A 80 4.31 5.69 -5.55
CA ALA A 80 5.45 4.80 -5.31
C ALA A 80 5.82 3.94 -6.54
N VAL A 81 4.82 3.37 -7.23
CA VAL A 81 5.02 2.53 -8.41
C VAL A 81 5.51 3.32 -9.63
N TRP A 82 5.19 4.60 -9.70
CA TRP A 82 5.67 5.51 -10.75
C TRP A 82 7.12 5.95 -10.51
N LEU A 83 7.51 6.09 -9.25
CA LEU A 83 8.89 6.43 -8.87
C LEU A 83 9.82 5.23 -8.97
N ARG A 84 9.33 4.03 -8.69
CA ARG A 84 10.09 2.77 -8.80
C ARG A 84 9.20 1.68 -9.38
N PRO A 85 9.46 1.25 -10.62
CA PRO A 85 8.70 0.18 -11.26
C PRO A 85 8.62 -1.08 -10.40
N GLY A 86 7.42 -1.61 -10.26
CA GLY A 86 7.18 -2.80 -9.45
C GLY A 86 7.11 -2.54 -7.93
N ALA A 87 7.28 -1.30 -7.46
CA ALA A 87 7.16 -1.00 -6.04
C ALA A 87 5.80 -1.41 -5.47
N VAL A 88 5.84 -1.92 -4.24
CA VAL A 88 4.68 -2.28 -3.43
C VAL A 88 4.75 -1.50 -2.12
N VAL A 89 3.78 -0.66 -1.84
CA VAL A 89 3.67 0.05 -0.56
C VAL A 89 3.57 -0.99 0.56
N SER A 90 4.41 -0.89 1.59
CA SER A 90 4.59 -1.94 2.59
C SER A 90 5.23 -1.38 3.87
N LEU A 91 5.65 -2.27 4.76
CA LEU A 91 6.38 -1.93 5.99
C LEU A 91 5.59 -0.95 6.86
N GLN A 92 6.27 0.09 7.40
CA GLN A 92 5.72 1.05 8.35
C GLN A 92 4.44 1.72 7.85
N THR A 93 4.39 2.15 6.58
CA THR A 93 3.19 2.79 6.02
C THR A 93 1.97 1.90 6.13
N VAL A 94 2.10 0.61 5.76
CA VAL A 94 0.96 -0.32 5.80
C VAL A 94 0.59 -0.69 7.22
N LEU A 95 1.58 -0.93 8.08
CA LEU A 95 1.35 -1.30 9.48
C LEU A 95 0.74 -0.14 10.28
N GLY A 96 1.18 1.08 10.03
CA GLY A 96 0.59 2.28 10.64
C GLY A 96 -0.86 2.52 10.19
N ASP A 97 -1.12 2.49 8.89
CA ASP A 97 -2.48 2.66 8.34
C ASP A 97 -3.46 1.56 8.80
N ALA A 98 -2.95 0.37 9.09
CA ALA A 98 -3.76 -0.76 9.59
C ALA A 98 -3.93 -0.75 11.12
N GLY A 99 -3.32 0.20 11.82
CA GLY A 99 -3.34 0.24 13.28
C GLY A 99 -2.53 -0.86 13.97
N VAL A 100 -1.71 -1.61 13.23
CA VAL A 100 -0.81 -2.62 13.79
C VAL A 100 0.33 -1.98 14.56
N TRP A 101 0.78 -0.82 14.09
CA TRP A 101 1.87 -0.07 14.69
C TRP A 101 1.49 1.41 14.82
N ASN A 102 1.63 1.98 16.02
CA ASN A 102 1.11 3.32 16.33
C ASN A 102 2.10 4.46 16.09
N ASN A 103 3.32 4.17 15.64
CA ASN A 103 4.29 5.21 15.31
C ASN A 103 4.05 5.72 13.87
N PHE A 104 3.50 6.90 13.75
CA PHE A 104 3.34 7.57 12.47
C PHE A 104 4.69 7.97 11.90
N THR A 105 4.89 7.65 10.65
CA THR A 105 6.06 8.10 9.88
C THR A 105 5.61 9.09 8.82
N ASP A 106 6.36 10.20 8.68
CA ASP A 106 6.07 11.23 7.66
C ASP A 106 6.49 10.79 6.25
N TRP A 107 6.94 9.55 6.10
CA TRP A 107 7.41 9.01 4.82
C TRP A 107 6.63 7.77 4.38
N VAL A 108 6.56 7.60 3.07
CA VAL A 108 5.99 6.40 2.45
C VAL A 108 7.08 5.33 2.36
N THR A 109 6.84 4.16 2.94
CA THR A 109 7.70 2.99 2.80
C THR A 109 7.18 2.04 1.74
N ALA A 110 8.07 1.56 0.88
CA ALA A 110 7.74 0.60 -0.15
C ALA A 110 8.87 -0.42 -0.36
N VAL A 111 8.51 -1.62 -0.78
CA VAL A 111 9.44 -2.65 -1.20
C VAL A 111 9.49 -2.73 -2.72
N VAL A 112 10.68 -2.99 -3.27
CA VAL A 112 10.92 -3.04 -4.71
C VAL A 112 11.49 -4.42 -5.05
N PRO A 113 10.97 -5.09 -6.10
CA PRO A 113 11.47 -6.40 -6.50
C PRO A 113 12.93 -6.30 -6.98
N LEU A 114 13.77 -7.14 -6.42
CA LEU A 114 15.14 -7.36 -6.88
C LEU A 114 15.16 -8.60 -7.78
N SER A 115 15.34 -8.39 -9.07
CA SER A 115 15.53 -9.47 -10.04
C SER A 115 17.01 -9.61 -10.35
N ARG A 116 17.48 -10.86 -10.52
CA ARG A 116 18.85 -11.12 -11.00
C ARG A 116 19.10 -10.68 -12.45
N ARG A 117 18.03 -10.43 -13.20
CA ARG A 117 18.07 -10.12 -14.64
C ARG A 117 18.00 -8.64 -14.97
N ASN A 118 17.56 -7.81 -14.04
CA ASN A 118 17.32 -6.40 -14.29
C ASN A 118 18.35 -5.52 -13.59
N THR A 119 18.54 -4.31 -14.13
CA THR A 119 19.32 -3.25 -13.47
C THR A 119 18.82 -3.09 -12.03
N THR A 120 19.75 -3.07 -11.07
CA THR A 120 19.41 -2.85 -9.67
C THR A 120 18.65 -1.54 -9.52
N PRO A 121 17.41 -1.55 -9.01
CA PRO A 121 16.65 -0.33 -8.83
C PRO A 121 17.34 0.57 -7.80
N SER A 122 17.21 1.88 -7.96
CA SER A 122 17.70 2.82 -6.95
C SER A 122 16.89 2.67 -5.67
N LEU A 123 17.54 2.24 -4.61
CA LEU A 123 16.98 2.01 -3.28
C LEU A 123 17.30 3.15 -2.33
N GLY A 124 16.75 3.10 -1.11
CA GLY A 124 16.97 4.07 -0.07
C GLY A 124 15.96 5.20 -0.06
N ARG A 125 16.36 6.32 0.55
CA ARG A 125 15.52 7.50 0.73
C ARG A 125 15.47 8.32 -0.55
N LEU A 126 14.27 8.77 -0.90
CA LEU A 126 14.00 9.71 -1.99
C LEU A 126 13.11 10.83 -1.45
N ASP A 127 13.70 12.02 -1.32
CA ASP A 127 12.94 13.21 -0.95
C ASP A 127 12.34 13.84 -2.21
N THR A 128 11.05 14.18 -2.13
CA THR A 128 10.28 14.83 -3.19
C THR A 128 9.62 16.09 -2.64
N VAL A 129 9.09 16.93 -3.52
CA VAL A 129 8.35 18.13 -3.07
C VAL A 129 7.01 17.80 -2.41
N ALA A 130 6.50 16.58 -2.59
CA ALA A 130 5.25 16.12 -1.99
C ALA A 130 5.45 15.33 -0.69
N GLY A 131 6.68 14.93 -0.38
CA GLY A 131 7.03 14.11 0.79
C GLY A 131 8.16 13.14 0.49
N THR A 132 8.50 12.34 1.48
CA THR A 132 9.64 11.41 1.43
C THR A 132 9.17 9.98 1.16
N PHE A 133 9.94 9.27 0.36
CA PHE A 133 9.81 7.82 0.14
C PHE A 133 11.03 7.09 0.64
N VAL A 134 10.84 5.87 1.15
CA VAL A 134 11.92 4.95 1.51
C VAL A 134 11.69 3.63 0.80
N PHE A 135 12.57 3.32 -0.16
CA PHE A 135 12.51 2.10 -0.96
C PHE A 135 13.48 1.05 -0.43
N ARG A 136 13.00 -0.17 -0.19
CA ARG A 136 13.79 -1.32 0.25
C ARG A 136 13.70 -2.44 -0.77
N GLY A 137 14.84 -3.06 -1.06
CA GLY A 137 14.89 -4.17 -2.02
C GLY A 137 14.53 -5.50 -1.38
N ILE A 138 13.62 -6.26 -2.00
CA ILE A 138 13.27 -7.63 -1.61
C ILE A 138 13.34 -8.51 -2.86
N PRO A 139 13.87 -9.76 -2.79
CA PRO A 139 13.87 -10.67 -3.92
C PRO A 139 12.47 -10.83 -4.51
N GLU A 140 12.39 -10.85 -5.83
CA GLU A 140 11.12 -11.00 -6.55
C GLU A 140 10.38 -12.27 -6.13
N THR A 141 11.10 -13.37 -5.88
CA THR A 141 10.54 -14.63 -5.40
C THR A 141 9.79 -14.49 -4.07
N VAL A 142 10.29 -13.67 -3.15
CA VAL A 142 9.64 -13.41 -1.85
C VAL A 142 8.37 -12.58 -2.06
N LEU A 143 8.42 -11.56 -2.93
CA LEU A 143 7.25 -10.75 -3.26
C LEU A 143 6.18 -11.54 -4.01
N GLU A 144 6.57 -12.46 -4.89
CA GLU A 144 5.66 -13.30 -5.66
C GLU A 144 4.99 -14.35 -4.79
N ALA A 145 5.72 -14.96 -3.86
CA ALA A 145 5.15 -15.88 -2.88
C ALA A 145 4.02 -15.19 -2.07
N GLY A 146 4.23 -13.93 -1.65
CA GLY A 146 3.18 -13.13 -1.02
C GLY A 146 1.99 -12.83 -1.95
N ARG A 147 2.21 -12.69 -3.26
CA ARG A 147 1.14 -12.40 -4.24
C ARG A 147 0.26 -13.61 -4.55
N GLU A 148 0.80 -14.81 -4.60
CA GLU A 148 0.02 -16.01 -4.89
C GLU A 148 -1.04 -16.27 -3.82
N VAL A 149 -0.71 -15.99 -2.57
CA VAL A 149 -1.62 -16.14 -1.43
C VAL A 149 -2.48 -14.88 -1.21
N GLU A 150 -1.95 -13.73 -1.57
CA GLU A 150 -2.59 -12.43 -1.39
C GLU A 150 -3.21 -11.93 -2.69
N ARG A 151 -4.53 -12.12 -2.84
CA ARG A 151 -5.27 -11.38 -3.86
C ARG A 151 -5.31 -9.92 -3.41
N LEU A 152 -4.60 -9.04 -4.12
CA LEU A 152 -4.67 -7.61 -3.92
C LEU A 152 -6.15 -7.18 -3.84
N ALA A 153 -6.49 -6.37 -2.87
CA ALA A 153 -7.82 -5.79 -2.78
C ALA A 153 -8.14 -5.15 -4.15
N ARG A 154 -9.27 -5.53 -4.76
CA ARG A 154 -9.66 -5.10 -6.11
C ARG A 154 -9.75 -3.58 -6.25
N ASP A 155 -9.90 -2.88 -5.12
CA ASP A 155 -10.11 -1.44 -5.05
C ASP A 155 -8.82 -0.64 -4.81
N ALA A 156 -7.65 -1.29 -4.70
CA ALA A 156 -6.39 -0.58 -4.54
C ALA A 156 -5.94 0.00 -5.89
N THR A 157 -5.92 1.32 -6.01
CA THR A 157 -5.45 2.05 -7.19
C THR A 157 -3.93 1.94 -7.39
N TYR A 158 -3.21 1.32 -6.45
CA TYR A 158 -1.77 1.09 -6.44
C TYR A 158 -1.45 -0.24 -5.75
N ARG A 159 -0.22 -0.71 -5.93
CA ARG A 159 0.22 -1.97 -5.32
C ARG A 159 0.54 -1.76 -3.84
N ARG A 160 -0.18 -2.46 -2.99
CA ARG A 160 -0.06 -2.38 -1.53
C ARG A 160 -0.04 -3.78 -0.93
N ALA A 161 0.84 -4.01 0.04
CA ALA A 161 0.87 -5.23 0.82
C ALA A 161 -0.32 -5.27 1.82
N SER A 162 -0.72 -6.47 2.24
CA SER A 162 -1.55 -6.59 3.45
C SER A 162 -0.71 -6.30 4.70
N PRO A 163 -1.35 -6.04 5.85
CA PRO A 163 -0.63 -5.87 7.11
C PRO A 163 0.28 -7.06 7.43
N GLU A 164 -0.20 -8.28 7.19
CA GLU A 164 0.57 -9.51 7.43
C GLU A 164 1.78 -9.61 6.49
N ALA A 165 1.59 -9.31 5.21
CA ALA A 165 2.69 -9.29 4.25
C ALA A 165 3.70 -8.17 4.57
N ALA A 166 3.23 -7.00 5.00
CA ALA A 166 4.09 -5.87 5.36
C ALA A 166 4.97 -6.21 6.57
N LEU A 167 4.43 -6.88 7.58
CA LEU A 167 5.18 -7.38 8.72
C LEU A 167 6.24 -8.41 8.29
N LEU A 168 5.87 -9.35 7.42
CA LEU A 168 6.79 -10.37 6.91
C LEU A 168 7.88 -9.77 6.02
N HIS A 169 7.57 -8.73 5.23
CA HIS A 169 8.59 -7.98 4.48
C HIS A 169 9.60 -7.31 5.44
N TRP A 170 9.13 -6.78 6.55
CA TRP A 170 10.02 -6.21 7.56
C TRP A 170 10.89 -7.28 8.22
N LEU A 171 10.31 -8.41 8.63
CA LEU A 171 11.05 -9.56 9.17
C LEU A 171 12.08 -10.09 8.16
N TYR A 172 11.73 -10.18 6.89
CA TYR A 172 12.68 -10.56 5.84
C TYR A 172 13.88 -9.60 5.79
N LEU A 173 13.62 -8.30 5.78
CA LEU A 173 14.65 -7.28 5.70
C LEU A 173 15.53 -7.27 6.96
N SER A 174 14.95 -7.39 8.16
CA SER A 174 15.72 -7.42 9.41
C SER A 174 16.63 -8.65 9.55
N ASN A 175 16.25 -9.77 8.93
CA ASN A 175 17.08 -10.96 8.87
C ASN A 175 18.10 -10.96 7.71
N SER A 176 18.06 -9.91 6.86
CA SER A 176 18.92 -9.77 5.70
C SER A 176 20.16 -8.92 6.06
N PRO A 177 21.38 -9.48 6.06
CA PRO A 177 22.57 -8.77 6.56
C PRO A 177 22.86 -7.43 5.85
N ARG A 178 22.37 -7.27 4.61
CA ARG A 178 22.63 -6.08 3.78
C ARG A 178 21.55 -5.01 3.89
N SER A 179 20.45 -5.27 4.60
CA SER A 179 19.32 -4.32 4.66
C SER A 179 19.55 -3.16 5.63
N GLY A 180 20.36 -3.38 6.68
CA GLY A 180 20.55 -2.44 7.77
C GLY A 180 19.27 -2.12 8.56
N MET A 181 18.21 -2.94 8.44
CA MET A 181 16.97 -2.77 9.19
C MET A 181 17.01 -3.55 10.51
N SER A 182 16.58 -2.90 11.59
CA SER A 182 16.27 -3.58 12.85
C SER A 182 15.02 -4.44 12.72
N ALA A 183 14.82 -5.38 13.66
CA ALA A 183 13.59 -6.15 13.76
C ALA A 183 12.37 -5.23 13.92
N PRO A 184 11.18 -5.67 13.49
CA PRO A 184 9.95 -4.96 13.81
C PRO A 184 9.81 -4.79 15.32
N PRO A 185 9.23 -3.68 15.80
CA PRO A 185 8.95 -3.51 17.22
C PRO A 185 8.00 -4.61 17.71
N THR A 186 8.06 -4.93 19.00
CA THR A 186 7.23 -5.97 19.61
C THR A 186 5.94 -5.42 20.21
N ASP A 187 5.81 -4.11 20.36
CA ASP A 187 4.65 -3.38 20.86
C ASP A 187 3.63 -3.10 19.76
N VAL A 188 3.17 -4.15 19.07
CA VAL A 188 2.20 -4.06 17.99
C VAL A 188 0.82 -4.54 18.42
N ASP A 189 -0.23 -4.01 17.78
CA ASP A 189 -1.59 -4.53 17.97
C ASP A 189 -1.80 -5.79 17.11
N PHE A 190 -1.67 -6.94 17.75
CA PHE A 190 -1.88 -8.24 17.12
C PHE A 190 -3.33 -8.49 16.72
N ALA A 191 -4.31 -7.80 17.31
CA ALA A 191 -5.73 -7.95 16.94
C ALA A 191 -6.02 -7.45 15.52
N ALA A 192 -5.19 -6.52 15.02
CA ALA A 192 -5.27 -6.02 13.65
C ALA A 192 -4.68 -7.00 12.61
N LEU A 193 -4.07 -8.12 13.03
CA LEU A 193 -3.47 -9.14 12.17
C LEU A 193 -4.32 -10.41 12.11
N ARG A 194 -4.44 -11.01 10.93
CA ARG A 194 -5.11 -12.29 10.73
C ARG A 194 -4.12 -13.44 10.88
N ALA A 195 -4.13 -14.12 12.04
CA ALA A 195 -3.19 -15.18 12.37
C ALA A 195 -3.07 -16.29 11.30
N GLN A 196 -4.20 -16.71 10.71
CA GLN A 196 -4.19 -17.72 9.65
C GLN A 196 -3.46 -17.23 8.39
N ARG A 197 -3.70 -15.97 8.01
CA ARG A 197 -3.05 -15.35 6.84
C ARG A 197 -1.55 -15.18 7.08
N LEU A 198 -1.18 -14.70 8.27
CA LEU A 198 0.21 -14.54 8.67
C LEU A 198 0.98 -15.87 8.59
N ARG A 199 0.38 -16.97 9.06
CA ARG A 199 0.97 -18.32 8.94
C ARG A 199 1.15 -18.76 7.50
N HIS A 200 0.11 -18.62 6.66
CA HIS A 200 0.19 -19.01 5.26
C HIS A 200 1.28 -18.24 4.52
N LEU A 201 1.31 -16.92 4.69
CA LEU A 201 2.32 -16.07 4.06
C LEU A 201 3.73 -16.37 4.58
N SER A 202 3.91 -16.58 5.89
CA SER A 202 5.22 -16.91 6.46
C SER A 202 5.78 -18.22 5.92
N THR A 203 4.92 -19.21 5.69
CA THR A 203 5.31 -20.49 5.06
C THR A 203 5.68 -20.27 3.60
N ALA A 204 4.85 -19.56 2.83
CA ALA A 204 5.11 -19.29 1.42
C ALA A 204 6.39 -18.47 1.19
N MET A 205 6.70 -17.57 2.08
CA MET A 205 7.89 -16.70 2.03
C MET A 205 9.12 -17.30 2.72
N HIS A 206 9.03 -18.52 3.26
CA HIS A 206 10.07 -19.18 4.06
C HIS A 206 10.53 -18.37 5.29
N LEU A 207 9.58 -17.73 5.96
CA LEU A 207 9.81 -16.88 7.13
C LEU A 207 9.18 -17.42 8.43
N SER A 208 8.80 -18.71 8.45
CA SER A 208 8.13 -19.30 9.63
C SER A 208 9.01 -19.25 10.88
N GLU A 209 10.30 -19.55 10.76
CA GLU A 209 11.24 -19.50 11.88
C GLU A 209 11.55 -18.05 12.35
N PRO A 210 11.86 -17.09 11.48
CA PRO A 210 11.98 -15.69 11.85
C PRO A 210 10.72 -15.13 12.53
N LEU A 211 9.54 -15.46 12.02
CA LEU A 211 8.27 -15.06 12.61
C LEU A 211 8.09 -15.64 14.01
N GLN A 212 8.39 -16.94 14.19
CA GLN A 212 8.26 -17.59 15.49
C GLN A 212 9.19 -16.96 16.56
N ARG A 213 10.44 -16.69 16.19
CA ARG A 213 11.38 -15.99 17.09
C ARG A 213 10.86 -14.62 17.50
N TRP A 214 10.43 -13.83 16.53
CA TRP A 214 9.87 -12.51 16.80
C TRP A 214 8.60 -12.55 17.67
N LEU A 215 7.72 -13.55 17.47
CA LEU A 215 6.52 -13.74 18.31
C LEU A 215 6.86 -14.15 19.74
N ILE A 216 7.94 -14.90 19.96
CA ILE A 216 8.44 -15.21 21.29
C ILE A 216 8.91 -13.91 21.99
N ASP A 217 9.68 -13.09 21.29
CA ASP A 217 10.17 -11.81 21.81
C ASP A 217 9.02 -10.84 22.11
N ALA A 218 7.92 -10.94 21.38
CA ALA A 218 6.71 -10.14 21.55
C ALA A 218 5.69 -10.71 22.55
N ASP A 219 6.00 -11.84 23.22
CA ASP A 219 5.08 -12.58 24.11
C ASP A 219 3.72 -12.90 23.47
N ALA A 220 3.73 -13.20 22.15
CA ALA A 220 2.54 -13.36 21.33
C ALA A 220 2.45 -14.74 20.66
N VAL A 221 3.07 -15.76 21.21
CA VAL A 221 3.12 -17.13 20.64
C VAL A 221 1.71 -17.72 20.46
N ASP A 222 0.77 -17.38 21.34
CA ASP A 222 -0.61 -17.84 21.28
C ASP A 222 -1.36 -17.38 20.00
N LEU A 223 -0.89 -16.33 19.35
CA LEU A 223 -1.42 -15.89 18.05
C LEU A 223 -1.31 -16.99 16.99
N MET A 224 -0.26 -17.81 17.07
CA MET A 224 0.01 -18.92 16.13
C MET A 224 -0.66 -20.23 16.55
N GLN A 225 -1.10 -20.35 17.79
CA GLN A 225 -1.83 -21.52 18.24
C GLN A 225 -3.29 -21.39 17.83
N THR A 226 -3.67 -22.03 16.75
CA THR A 226 -5.05 -21.99 16.28
C THR A 226 -5.96 -22.60 17.30
N ARG A 227 -6.88 -21.83 17.82
CA ARG A 227 -8.08 -22.35 18.49
C ARG A 227 -8.85 -23.24 17.51
N THR A 228 -8.53 -24.50 17.47
CA THR A 228 -9.47 -25.57 17.11
C THR A 228 -10.48 -25.72 18.23
N ARG A 229 -11.19 -24.67 18.58
CA ARG A 229 -12.40 -24.80 19.39
C ARG A 229 -13.54 -25.20 18.45
N LYS A 230 -13.53 -26.45 18.06
CA LYS A 230 -14.71 -27.15 17.59
C LYS A 230 -15.77 -27.03 18.69
N GLY A 231 -16.87 -26.37 18.39
CA GLY A 231 -17.97 -26.19 19.31
C GLY A 231 -18.45 -27.52 19.87
N ARG A 232 -18.17 -27.77 21.13
CA ARG A 232 -18.97 -28.68 21.96
C ARG A 232 -20.14 -27.86 22.51
N GLY A 233 -21.15 -27.65 21.69
CA GLY A 233 -22.49 -27.32 22.10
C GLY A 233 -23.07 -28.55 22.78
N GLY A 234 -22.83 -28.73 24.06
CA GLY A 234 -23.58 -29.67 24.89
C GLY A 234 -24.99 -29.12 25.10
N ALA A 235 -25.92 -29.61 24.35
CA ALA A 235 -27.35 -29.49 24.66
C ALA A 235 -27.59 -30.17 26.00
N ARG A 236 -27.70 -29.40 27.06
CA ARG A 236 -28.17 -29.85 28.35
C ARG A 236 -29.72 -29.72 28.31
N THR A 237 -30.38 -30.78 27.86
CA THR A 237 -31.80 -31.00 28.07
C THR A 237 -32.07 -31.01 29.57
N LYS A 238 -32.70 -29.98 30.09
CA LYS A 238 -33.33 -30.02 31.40
C LYS A 238 -34.68 -30.75 31.26
N ASN A 239 -34.70 -32.00 31.69
CA ASN A 239 -35.94 -32.69 32.08
C ASN A 239 -36.53 -31.92 33.24
N VAL A 240 -37.67 -31.30 33.05
CA VAL A 240 -38.56 -30.88 34.12
C VAL A 240 -39.58 -31.97 34.21
N ALA A 241 -39.36 -32.85 35.22
CA ALA A 241 -40.36 -33.80 35.67
C ALA A 241 -41.51 -33.05 36.30
N GLY A 242 -42.71 -33.34 35.86
CA GLY A 242 -43.93 -32.89 36.48
C GLY A 242 -44.12 -33.53 37.86
N SER A 243 -44.86 -32.85 38.69
CA SER A 243 -45.59 -33.44 39.79
C SER A 243 -47.00 -32.87 39.86
N PRO A 244 -47.97 -33.71 40.13
CA PRO A 244 -49.40 -33.34 40.13
C PRO A 244 -49.82 -32.87 41.53
N ILE A 245 -50.74 -31.96 41.59
CA ILE A 245 -51.98 -32.03 42.38
C ILE A 245 -52.90 -30.94 41.85
#